data_f877806359994a8856439f74c7268429
#
_entry.id   f877806359994a8856439f74c7268429
#
_cell.length_a   1.000
_cell.length_b   1.000
_cell.length_c   1.000
_cell.angle_alpha   90.00
_cell.angle_beta   90.00
_cell.angle_gamma   90.00
#
_symmetry.space_group_name_H-M   'P 1'
#
loop_
_entity.id
_entity.type
_entity.pdbx_description
1 polymer ?
#
loop_
_entity_poly.entity_id
_entity_poly.type
_entity_poly.pdbx_seq_one_letter_code
_entity_poly.pdbx_strand_id
1 'polypeptide(L)'
;SYEGSYQGIPFAMHNASLIHVWEVRDPMPDDPHNTRTCSKTIFKGLFLVCRMRRPMAPEPFALPGEFDLAPESWKQQLQRAVNARALRISFRGDLMFAAFDTDRKIMAVSKDIDPKIIDEYRRSFQDSVDMMKDLMEAVAQNTELF
;
A
#
# COMPACT_ATOMS: atom_id res chain seq x y z
N SER A 1 9.67 2.11 5.15
CA SER A 1 9.57 2.11 3.68
C SER A 1 10.65 1.23 3.06
N TYR A 2 10.36 0.71 1.93
CA TYR A 2 11.27 -0.08 1.12
C TYR A 2 11.25 0.42 -0.33
N GLU A 3 12.43 0.68 -0.90
CA GLU A 3 12.55 1.13 -2.28
C GLU A 3 13.46 0.17 -3.04
N GLY A 4 13.13 -0.09 -4.29
CA GLY A 4 13.90 -1.02 -5.09
C GLY A 4 13.50 -1.02 -6.56
N SER A 5 13.98 -2.03 -7.26
CA SER A 5 13.62 -2.31 -8.64
C SER A 5 13.45 -3.81 -8.82
N TYR A 6 12.42 -4.21 -9.55
CA TYR A 6 12.14 -5.58 -9.89
C TYR A 6 11.98 -5.70 -11.41
N GLN A 7 12.85 -6.47 -12.06
CA GLN A 7 12.85 -6.63 -13.52
C GLN A 7 12.78 -5.29 -14.28
N GLY A 8 13.52 -4.28 -13.79
CA GLY A 8 13.52 -2.95 -14.37
C GLY A 8 12.34 -2.05 -13.98
N ILE A 9 11.42 -2.51 -13.12
CA ILE A 9 10.29 -1.73 -12.61
C ILE A 9 10.69 -1.08 -11.29
N PRO A 10 10.91 0.24 -11.24
CA PRO A 10 11.16 0.93 -9.99
C PRO A 10 9.91 0.92 -9.11
N PHE A 11 10.07 0.65 -7.83
CA PHE A 11 8.96 0.65 -6.89
C PHE A 11 9.36 1.16 -5.50
N ALA A 12 8.37 1.67 -4.79
CA ALA A 12 8.46 1.97 -3.36
C ALA A 12 7.27 1.36 -2.63
N MET A 13 7.51 0.79 -1.46
CA MET A 13 6.48 0.14 -0.65
C MET A 13 6.56 0.62 0.79
N HIS A 14 5.40 0.93 1.36
CA HIS A 14 5.29 1.50 2.69
C HIS A 14 4.20 0.79 3.48
N ASN A 15 4.43 0.61 4.79
CA ASN A 15 3.33 0.38 5.70
C ASN A 15 2.59 1.70 5.89
N ALA A 16 1.27 1.70 5.76
CA ALA A 16 0.45 2.89 5.86
C ALA A 16 -0.71 2.71 6.84
N SER A 17 -0.99 3.75 7.59
CA SER A 17 -2.15 3.84 8.45
C SER A 17 -2.74 5.25 8.35
N LEU A 18 -3.99 5.33 7.94
CA LEU A 18 -4.74 6.58 7.91
C LEU A 18 -5.75 6.59 9.05
N ILE A 19 -5.66 7.62 9.86
CA ILE A 19 -6.53 7.81 11.01
C ILE A 19 -7.32 9.10 10.81
N HIS A 20 -8.64 9.01 10.90
CA HIS A 20 -9.50 10.18 10.98
C HIS A 20 -9.60 10.61 12.44
N VAL A 21 -9.31 11.86 12.71
CA VAL A 21 -9.38 12.47 14.04
C VAL A 21 -10.40 13.61 14.00
N TRP A 22 -11.29 13.66 14.96
CA TRP A 22 -12.25 14.75 15.10
C TRP A 22 -12.53 15.05 16.57
N GLU A 23 -13.04 16.24 16.86
CA GLU A 23 -13.42 16.68 18.19
C GLU A 23 -14.95 16.65 18.35
N VAL A 24 -15.39 16.19 19.51
CA VAL A 24 -16.80 16.17 19.90
C VAL A 24 -16.93 16.98 21.19
N ARG A 25 -17.97 17.80 21.31
CA ARG A 25 -18.31 18.48 22.56
C ARG A 25 -18.67 17.44 23.61
N ASP A 26 -17.99 17.52 24.73
CA ASP A 26 -18.21 16.68 25.90
C ASP A 26 -18.26 17.59 27.17
N PRO A 27 -19.37 18.36 27.34
CA PRO A 27 -19.46 19.34 28.43
C PRO A 27 -19.33 18.68 29.81
N MET A 28 -18.47 19.24 30.63
CA MET A 28 -18.32 18.85 32.03
C MET A 28 -18.93 19.93 32.93
N PRO A 29 -19.38 19.59 34.19
CA PRO A 29 -20.00 20.55 35.10
C PRO A 29 -19.14 21.76 35.41
N ASP A 30 -17.82 21.60 35.41
CA ASP A 30 -16.81 22.62 35.70
C ASP A 30 -16.20 23.23 34.42
N ASP A 31 -16.44 22.62 33.24
CA ASP A 31 -15.98 23.11 31.95
C ASP A 31 -17.01 22.81 30.84
N PRO A 32 -17.95 23.75 30.57
CA PRO A 32 -18.98 23.57 29.56
C PRO A 32 -18.45 23.59 28.12
N HIS A 33 -17.20 24.02 27.92
CA HIS A 33 -16.53 24.05 26.60
C HIS A 33 -15.60 22.85 26.39
N ASN A 34 -15.59 21.88 27.32
CA ASN A 34 -14.75 20.72 27.17
C ASN A 34 -15.06 19.95 25.89
N THR A 35 -14.00 19.53 25.19
CA THR A 35 -14.07 18.72 23.98
C THR A 35 -13.34 17.40 24.21
N ARG A 36 -13.81 16.36 23.53
CA ARG A 36 -13.17 15.06 23.49
C ARG A 36 -12.68 14.77 22.08
N THR A 37 -11.42 14.36 21.98
CA THR A 37 -10.84 13.90 20.72
C THR A 37 -11.25 12.46 20.46
N CYS A 38 -11.86 12.22 19.32
CA CYS A 38 -12.19 10.90 18.80
C CYS A 38 -11.30 10.55 17.63
N SER A 39 -10.99 9.28 17.46
CA SER A 39 -10.23 8.81 16.29
C SER A 39 -10.78 7.49 15.76
N LYS A 40 -10.66 7.31 14.46
CA LYS A 40 -11.01 6.06 13.77
C LYS A 40 -9.98 5.76 12.72
N THR A 41 -9.44 4.56 12.74
CA THR A 41 -8.59 4.08 11.64
C THR A 41 -9.47 3.83 10.43
N ILE A 42 -9.22 4.55 9.35
CA ILE A 42 -9.96 4.41 8.07
C ILE A 42 -9.22 3.54 7.05
N PHE A 43 -7.92 3.38 7.22
CA PHE A 43 -7.11 2.51 6.39
C PHE A 43 -5.89 2.02 7.19
N LYS A 44 -5.58 0.75 7.03
CA LYS A 44 -4.34 0.14 7.54
C LYS A 44 -3.89 -0.94 6.57
N GLY A 45 -2.65 -0.83 6.10
CA GLY A 45 -2.16 -1.81 5.15
C GLY A 45 -0.86 -1.41 4.49
N LEU A 46 -0.72 -1.82 3.24
CA LEU A 46 0.44 -1.55 2.40
C LEU A 46 0.09 -0.54 1.32
N PHE A 47 1.03 0.34 1.06
CA PHE A 47 0.96 1.28 -0.03
C PHE A 47 2.13 1.04 -0.97
N LEU A 48 1.83 0.79 -2.24
CA LEU A 48 2.79 0.53 -3.30
C LEU A 48 2.75 1.64 -4.32
N VAL A 49 3.93 2.13 -4.71
CA VAL A 49 4.10 3.04 -5.84
C VAL A 49 5.02 2.37 -6.84
N CYS A 50 4.59 2.27 -8.09
CA CYS A 50 5.41 1.74 -9.19
C CYS A 50 5.50 2.73 -10.31
N ARG A 51 6.66 2.79 -10.97
CA ARG A 51 6.83 3.55 -12.19
C ARG A 51 6.47 2.69 -13.41
N MET A 52 5.54 3.18 -14.20
CA MET A 52 5.11 2.54 -15.44
C MET A 52 6.05 2.87 -16.59
N ARG A 53 6.05 2.02 -17.59
CA ARG A 53 6.82 2.22 -18.83
C ARG A 53 6.34 3.44 -19.62
N ARG A 54 5.05 3.72 -19.57
CA ARG A 54 4.41 4.83 -20.29
C ARG A 54 3.56 5.65 -19.35
N PRO A 55 3.56 6.99 -19.50
CA PRO A 55 2.60 7.80 -18.77
C PRO A 55 1.17 7.51 -19.24
N MET A 56 0.24 7.50 -18.30
CA MET A 56 -1.18 7.45 -18.61
C MET A 56 -1.59 8.76 -19.28
N ALA A 57 -2.38 8.65 -20.36
CA ALA A 57 -2.99 9.83 -20.95
C ALA A 57 -3.85 10.54 -19.88
N PRO A 58 -3.72 11.89 -19.76
CA PRO A 58 -4.58 12.61 -18.83
C PRO A 58 -6.04 12.41 -19.22
N GLU A 59 -6.88 12.00 -18.24
CA GLU A 59 -8.32 12.08 -18.45
C GLU A 59 -8.66 13.49 -18.96
N PRO A 60 -9.47 13.65 -20.00
CA PRO A 60 -10.78 13.04 -20.15
C PRO A 60 -10.98 12.22 -21.45
N PHE A 61 -9.94 11.71 -22.07
CA PHE A 61 -10.02 11.11 -23.41
C PHE A 61 -10.14 9.58 -23.44
N ALA A 62 -10.20 8.92 -22.29
CA ALA A 62 -10.52 7.51 -22.23
C ALA A 62 -12.04 7.32 -22.41
N LEU A 63 -12.45 6.81 -23.55
CA LEU A 63 -13.82 6.33 -23.72
C LEU A 63 -14.04 5.16 -22.74
N PRO A 64 -15.14 5.17 -21.96
CA PRO A 64 -15.45 4.09 -21.05
C PRO A 64 -15.49 2.75 -21.80
N GLY A 65 -14.62 1.81 -21.42
CA GLY A 65 -14.59 0.44 -21.92
C GLY A 65 -13.55 0.09 -22.97
N GLU A 66 -12.81 1.04 -23.56
CA GLU A 66 -11.81 0.73 -24.58
C GLU A 66 -10.41 0.38 -24.03
N PHE A 67 -10.08 0.83 -22.80
CA PHE A 67 -8.77 0.56 -22.21
C PHE A 67 -8.89 0.31 -20.71
N ASP A 68 -9.30 -0.89 -20.31
CA ASP A 68 -9.11 -1.32 -18.92
C ASP A 68 -7.67 -1.78 -18.74
N LEU A 69 -6.78 -0.82 -18.42
CA LEU A 69 -5.38 -1.06 -18.14
C LEU A 69 -5.15 -1.80 -16.81
N ALA A 70 -6.17 -1.90 -15.99
CA ALA A 70 -6.15 -2.65 -14.74
C ALA A 70 -7.29 -3.69 -14.74
N PRO A 71 -7.18 -4.77 -15.54
CA PRO A 71 -8.22 -5.79 -15.61
C PRO A 71 -8.45 -6.45 -14.25
N GLU A 72 -9.67 -6.86 -13.99
CA GLU A 72 -10.07 -7.42 -12.69
C GLU A 72 -9.23 -8.65 -12.30
N SER A 73 -8.90 -9.51 -13.25
CA SER A 73 -8.03 -10.67 -13.02
C SER A 73 -6.64 -10.29 -12.49
N TRP A 74 -6.06 -9.22 -13.01
CA TRP A 74 -4.78 -8.70 -12.54
C TRP A 74 -4.88 -8.07 -11.15
N LYS A 75 -5.92 -7.29 -10.90
CA LYS A 75 -6.19 -6.74 -9.55
C LYS A 75 -6.34 -7.85 -8.52
N GLN A 76 -7.04 -8.94 -8.87
CA GLN A 76 -7.17 -10.10 -7.98
C GLN A 76 -5.83 -10.79 -7.70
N GLN A 77 -4.94 -10.89 -8.68
CA GLN A 77 -3.58 -11.41 -8.48
C GLN A 77 -2.78 -10.54 -7.51
N LEU A 78 -2.83 -9.21 -7.67
CA LEU A 78 -2.20 -8.27 -6.74
C LEU A 78 -2.74 -8.43 -5.32
N GLN A 79 -4.05 -8.53 -5.20
CA GLN A 79 -4.75 -8.66 -3.92
C GLN A 79 -4.37 -9.97 -3.21
N ARG A 80 -4.25 -11.06 -3.94
CA ARG A 80 -3.83 -12.37 -3.41
C ARG A 80 -2.37 -12.37 -2.96
N ALA A 81 -1.49 -11.68 -3.69
CA ALA A 81 -0.06 -11.65 -3.38
C ALA A 81 0.24 -11.13 -1.98
N VAL A 82 -0.58 -10.24 -1.45
CA VAL A 82 -0.43 -9.65 -0.11
C VAL A 82 -1.58 -10.02 0.84
N ASN A 83 -2.42 -10.96 0.43
CA ASN A 83 -3.59 -11.39 1.21
C ASN A 83 -4.46 -10.20 1.67
N ALA A 84 -4.75 -9.30 0.75
CA ALA A 84 -5.52 -8.09 1.02
C ALA A 84 -7.03 -8.34 0.97
N ARG A 85 -7.76 -7.68 1.85
CA ARG A 85 -9.23 -7.67 1.87
C ARG A 85 -9.80 -6.75 0.79
N ALA A 86 -9.07 -5.70 0.46
CA ALA A 86 -9.45 -4.73 -0.55
C ALA A 86 -8.21 -4.12 -1.21
N LEU A 87 -8.37 -3.68 -2.44
CA LEU A 87 -7.35 -3.03 -3.25
C LEU A 87 -7.95 -1.81 -3.93
N ARG A 88 -7.23 -0.69 -3.87
CA ARG A 88 -7.51 0.50 -4.66
C ARG A 88 -6.30 0.87 -5.48
N ILE A 89 -6.50 1.10 -6.77
CA ILE A 89 -5.45 1.51 -7.70
C ILE A 89 -5.81 2.86 -8.28
N SER A 90 -4.82 3.74 -8.38
CA SER A 90 -4.92 4.99 -9.11
C SER A 90 -3.65 5.23 -9.93
N PHE A 91 -3.79 6.02 -10.97
CA PHE A 91 -2.70 6.36 -11.88
C PHE A 91 -2.54 7.87 -11.95
N ARG A 92 -1.29 8.32 -11.95
CA ARG A 92 -0.97 9.73 -12.14
C ARG A 92 0.35 9.87 -12.90
N GLY A 93 0.30 10.39 -14.12
CA GLY A 93 1.47 10.44 -14.99
C GLY A 93 2.00 9.04 -15.26
N ASP A 94 3.27 8.81 -15.01
CA ASP A 94 3.93 7.50 -15.14
C ASP A 94 3.94 6.68 -13.85
N LEU A 95 3.17 7.09 -12.84
CA LEU A 95 3.11 6.41 -11.55
C LEU A 95 1.77 5.69 -11.36
N MET A 96 1.88 4.46 -10.88
CA MET A 96 0.76 3.70 -10.33
C MET A 96 0.84 3.72 -8.81
N PHE A 97 -0.28 3.98 -8.17
CA PHE A 97 -0.46 3.93 -6.72
C PHE A 97 -1.44 2.82 -6.38
N ALA A 98 -1.03 1.91 -5.52
CA ALA A 98 -1.89 0.82 -5.06
C ALA A 98 -1.93 0.80 -3.53
N ALA A 99 -3.15 0.81 -2.98
CA ALA A 99 -3.39 0.72 -1.55
C ALA A 99 -4.08 -0.62 -1.24
N PHE A 100 -3.43 -1.42 -0.41
CA PHE A 100 -3.87 -2.76 -0.01
C PHE A 100 -4.34 -2.73 1.44
N ASP A 101 -5.61 -3.00 1.68
CA ASP A 101 -6.13 -3.25 3.03
C ASP A 101 -5.71 -4.66 3.48
N THR A 102 -4.65 -4.74 4.26
CA THR A 102 -4.06 -6.01 4.69
C THR A 102 -3.44 -5.88 6.08
N ASP A 103 -3.39 -6.97 6.81
CA ASP A 103 -2.66 -7.07 8.08
C ASP A 103 -1.18 -7.38 7.88
N ARG A 104 -0.76 -7.74 6.67
CA ARG A 104 0.64 -7.96 6.34
C ARG A 104 1.42 -6.64 6.38
N LYS A 105 2.64 -6.72 6.85
CA LYS A 105 3.53 -5.57 6.99
C LYS A 105 4.90 -5.88 6.41
N ILE A 106 5.53 -4.83 5.89
CA ILE A 106 6.96 -4.88 5.60
C ILE A 106 7.69 -4.64 6.92
N MET A 107 8.66 -5.48 7.19
CA MET A 107 9.48 -5.32 8.36
C MET A 107 10.44 -4.14 8.20
N ALA A 108 10.49 -3.29 9.22
CA ALA A 108 11.51 -2.25 9.29
C ALA A 108 12.83 -2.87 9.76
N VAL A 109 13.94 -2.51 9.09
CA VAL A 109 15.28 -2.89 9.56
C VAL A 109 15.65 -1.99 10.72
N SER A 110 15.79 -2.56 11.92
CA SER A 110 16.32 -1.85 13.08
C SER A 110 17.84 -1.97 13.12
N LYS A 111 18.51 -0.89 13.51
CA LYS A 111 19.97 -0.90 13.71
C LYS A 111 20.36 -1.63 15.00
N ASP A 112 19.46 -1.71 15.95
CA ASP A 112 19.68 -2.33 17.26
C ASP A 112 18.87 -3.63 17.36
N ILE A 113 19.46 -4.73 16.88
CA ILE A 113 18.84 -6.06 16.96
C ILE A 113 19.37 -6.77 18.19
N ASP A 114 18.48 -7.20 19.09
CA ASP A 114 18.83 -8.10 20.18
C ASP A 114 19.29 -9.45 19.59
N PRO A 115 20.52 -9.93 19.92
CA PRO A 115 21.01 -11.22 19.43
C PRO A 115 20.09 -12.41 19.74
N LYS A 116 19.26 -12.32 20.79
CA LYS A 116 18.34 -13.39 21.19
C LYS A 116 17.18 -13.60 20.23
N ILE A 117 16.82 -12.58 19.44
CA ILE A 117 15.68 -12.59 18.49
C ILE A 117 16.12 -12.55 17.04
N ILE A 118 17.42 -12.73 16.78
CA ILE A 118 17.97 -12.59 15.42
C ILE A 118 17.36 -13.59 14.43
N ASP A 119 17.00 -14.79 14.86
CA ASP A 119 16.39 -15.80 13.98
C ASP A 119 14.96 -15.46 13.64
N GLU A 120 14.16 -14.97 14.60
CA GLU A 120 12.82 -14.43 14.33
C GLU A 120 12.90 -13.24 13.38
N TYR A 121 13.88 -12.39 13.58
CA TYR A 121 14.11 -11.21 12.75
C TYR A 121 14.40 -11.61 11.30
N ARG A 122 15.29 -12.59 11.10
CA ARG A 122 15.60 -13.11 9.76
C ARG A 122 14.40 -13.70 9.07
N ARG A 123 13.55 -14.46 9.77
CA ARG A 123 12.32 -15.04 9.22
C ARG A 123 11.35 -13.94 8.79
N SER A 124 11.09 -12.97 9.65
CA SER A 124 10.19 -11.85 9.35
C SER A 124 10.70 -11.00 8.20
N PHE A 125 12.01 -10.79 8.11
CA PHE A 125 12.64 -10.11 6.99
C PHE A 125 12.48 -10.91 5.69
N GLN A 126 12.74 -12.21 5.73
CA GLN A 126 12.57 -13.10 4.57
C GLN A 126 11.12 -13.13 4.11
N ASP A 127 10.17 -13.21 5.02
CA ASP A 127 8.74 -13.17 4.71
C ASP A 127 8.34 -11.85 4.02
N SER A 128 8.93 -10.74 4.47
CA SER A 128 8.71 -9.43 3.83
C SER A 128 9.28 -9.38 2.42
N VAL A 129 10.47 -9.91 2.21
CA VAL A 129 11.12 -9.98 0.89
C VAL A 129 10.31 -10.88 -0.05
N ASP A 130 9.88 -12.03 0.41
CA ASP A 130 9.09 -12.98 -0.36
C ASP A 130 7.74 -12.36 -0.76
N MET A 131 7.09 -11.66 0.14
CA MET A 131 5.85 -10.94 -0.14
C MET A 131 6.06 -9.84 -1.19
N MET A 132 7.10 -9.05 -1.06
CA MET A 132 7.41 -7.99 -2.03
C MET A 132 7.70 -8.58 -3.41
N LYS A 133 8.44 -9.68 -3.45
CA LYS A 133 8.76 -10.39 -4.69
C LYS A 133 7.49 -10.93 -5.36
N ASP A 134 6.62 -11.60 -4.62
CA ASP A 134 5.35 -12.13 -5.12
C ASP A 134 4.46 -11.01 -5.66
N LEU A 135 4.39 -9.89 -4.94
CA LEU A 135 3.63 -8.73 -5.37
C LEU A 135 4.19 -8.12 -6.66
N MET A 136 5.50 -7.90 -6.73
CA MET A 136 6.12 -7.32 -7.92
C MET A 136 6.09 -8.26 -9.12
N GLU A 137 6.13 -9.57 -8.91
CA GLU A 137 5.92 -10.56 -9.96
C GLU A 137 4.49 -10.45 -10.54
N ALA A 138 3.49 -10.31 -9.67
CA ALA A 138 2.11 -10.05 -10.09
C ALA A 138 1.95 -8.72 -10.84
N VAL A 139 2.61 -7.66 -10.37
CA VAL A 139 2.63 -6.35 -11.06
C VAL A 139 3.20 -6.50 -12.48
N ALA A 140 4.31 -7.21 -12.63
CA ALA A 140 4.99 -7.42 -13.90
C ALA A 140 4.18 -8.24 -14.92
N GLN A 141 3.13 -8.96 -14.50
CA GLN A 141 2.21 -9.65 -15.42
C GLN A 141 1.42 -8.68 -16.30
N ASN A 142 1.26 -7.43 -15.88
CA ASN A 142 0.66 -6.39 -16.72
C ASN A 142 1.71 -5.79 -17.66
N THR A 143 1.95 -6.45 -18.78
CA THR A 143 2.97 -6.07 -19.77
C THR A 143 2.64 -4.81 -20.55
N GLU A 144 1.40 -4.34 -20.51
CA GLU A 144 0.99 -3.08 -21.14
C GLU A 144 1.47 -1.87 -20.34
N LEU A 145 1.49 -1.96 -19.00
CA LEU A 145 1.91 -0.89 -18.12
C LEU A 145 3.38 -0.97 -17.74
N PHE A 146 3.91 -2.16 -17.61
CA PHE A 146 5.25 -2.43 -17.05
C PHE A 146 6.15 -3.28 -17.99
#